data_b0d009b3aa892ccf7a4d684e8d8891cb
#
_entry.id   b0d009b3aa892ccf7a4d684e8d8891cb
#
_cell.length_a   1.000
_cell.length_b   1.000
_cell.length_c   1.000
_cell.angle_alpha   90.00
_cell.angle_beta   90.00
_cell.angle_gamma   90.00
#
_symmetry.space_group_name_H-M   'P 1'
#
loop_
_entity.id
_entity.type
_entity.pdbx_description
1 polymer ?
#
loop_
_entity_poly.entity_id
_entity_poly.type
_entity_poly.pdbx_seq_one_letter_code
_entity_poly.pdbx_strand_id
1 'polypeptide(L)'
;DPLDFKKEGIVLDYKTAGVDIDAGKKFVEELKNKVPKIGGFGGMFNVPVGYKEPVLVSGADGVGTKLNICTISNDFTTIGEDLVAMCVNDIITCGASPLYFLDYLSTQRLDNNVADIMVGVLRGCEIAGMDLLGGETAEHPRQLHYDMAGFCTGIVDKEDIIDGSAI
;
A
#
# COMPACT_ATOMS: atom_id res chain seq x y z
N ASP A 1 -24.33 9.33 27.93
CA ASP A 1 -23.28 9.74 26.96
C ASP A 1 -22.57 8.46 26.52
N PRO A 2 -22.62 8.08 25.22
CA PRO A 2 -22.00 6.83 24.73
C PRO A 2 -20.47 6.84 24.78
N LEU A 3 -19.84 7.89 25.29
CA LEU A 3 -18.39 8.05 25.39
C LEU A 3 -17.84 8.14 26.81
N ASP A 4 -18.64 7.79 27.83
CA ASP A 4 -18.16 7.78 29.23
C ASP A 4 -17.45 6.44 29.56
N PHE A 5 -16.25 6.25 29.03
CA PHE A 5 -15.37 5.09 29.26
C PHE A 5 -14.74 5.05 30.68
N LYS A 6 -15.06 5.99 31.56
CA LYS A 6 -14.44 6.08 32.90
C LYS A 6 -15.15 5.24 33.97
N LYS A 7 -16.26 4.59 33.66
CA LYS A 7 -17.12 3.97 34.72
C LYS A 7 -16.76 2.56 35.16
N GLU A 8 -15.87 1.82 34.48
CA GLU A 8 -15.65 0.40 34.80
C GLU A 8 -14.19 -0.05 35.01
N GLY A 9 -13.25 0.84 35.21
CA GLY A 9 -11.87 0.42 35.49
C GLY A 9 -11.20 -0.39 34.35
N ILE A 10 -11.73 -0.32 33.13
CA ILE A 10 -11.16 -0.98 31.97
C ILE A 10 -9.93 -0.19 31.56
N VAL A 11 -8.76 -0.78 31.75
CA VAL A 11 -7.51 -0.27 31.15
C VAL A 11 -7.61 -0.50 29.66
N LEU A 12 -7.89 0.55 28.90
CA LEU A 12 -7.83 0.51 27.45
C LEU A 12 -6.35 0.51 27.05
N ASP A 13 -5.83 -0.65 26.72
CA ASP A 13 -4.56 -0.81 26.01
C ASP A 13 -4.83 -1.29 24.57
N TYR A 14 -3.81 -1.26 23.73
CA TYR A 14 -3.94 -1.68 22.34
C TYR A 14 -4.42 -3.13 22.20
N LYS A 15 -4.03 -4.02 23.10
CA LYS A 15 -4.40 -5.43 23.08
C LYS A 15 -5.87 -5.64 23.44
N THR A 16 -6.38 -4.92 24.45
CA THR A 16 -7.82 -4.93 24.80
C THR A 16 -8.68 -4.24 23.74
N ALA A 17 -8.09 -3.32 22.96
CA ALA A 17 -8.70 -2.73 21.77
C ALA A 17 -8.68 -3.66 20.55
N GLY A 18 -8.00 -4.82 20.62
CA GLY A 18 -7.94 -5.81 19.56
C GLY A 18 -6.75 -5.63 18.60
N VAL A 19 -5.76 -4.80 18.95
CA VAL A 19 -4.56 -4.56 18.13
C VAL A 19 -3.38 -5.31 18.73
N ASP A 20 -2.78 -6.22 17.98
CA ASP A 20 -1.59 -6.97 18.37
C ASP A 20 -0.30 -6.28 17.89
N ILE A 21 0.27 -5.42 18.76
CA ILE A 21 1.50 -4.67 18.45
C ILE A 21 2.69 -5.60 18.16
N ASP A 22 2.77 -6.76 18.81
CA ASP A 22 3.90 -7.66 18.64
C ASP A 22 3.81 -8.43 17.31
N ALA A 23 2.61 -8.82 16.89
CA ALA A 23 2.36 -9.34 15.55
C ALA A 23 2.71 -8.29 14.48
N GLY A 24 2.30 -7.04 14.68
CA GLY A 24 2.65 -5.93 13.80
C GLY A 24 4.16 -5.73 13.66
N LYS A 25 4.90 -5.71 14.77
CA LYS A 25 6.37 -5.59 14.76
C LYS A 25 7.04 -6.74 14.01
N LYS A 26 6.62 -7.98 14.28
CA LYS A 26 7.15 -9.17 13.60
C LYS A 26 6.91 -9.10 12.09
N PHE A 27 5.71 -8.72 11.68
CA PHE A 27 5.35 -8.52 10.27
C PHE A 27 6.26 -7.48 9.59
N VAL A 28 6.45 -6.32 10.23
CA VAL A 28 7.35 -5.27 9.72
C VAL A 28 8.81 -5.74 9.64
N GLU A 29 9.29 -6.54 10.62
CA GLU A 29 10.64 -7.11 10.57
C GLU A 29 10.81 -8.11 9.42
N GLU A 30 9.82 -8.96 9.17
CA GLU A 30 9.82 -9.88 8.03
C GLU A 30 9.81 -9.11 6.69
N LEU A 31 9.03 -8.04 6.61
CA LEU A 31 9.00 -7.16 5.43
C LEU A 31 10.34 -6.47 5.20
N LYS A 32 10.98 -5.93 6.26
CA LYS A 32 12.31 -5.29 6.18
C LYS A 32 13.39 -6.23 5.68
N ASN A 33 13.32 -7.51 6.01
CA ASN A 33 14.25 -8.50 5.50
C ASN A 33 14.12 -8.72 3.98
N LYS A 34 12.91 -8.53 3.44
CA LYS A 34 12.64 -8.65 1.98
C LYS A 34 12.88 -7.33 1.24
N VAL A 35 12.68 -6.21 1.90
CA VAL A 35 12.77 -4.86 1.31
C VAL A 35 13.64 -3.98 2.21
N PRO A 36 14.98 -4.03 2.05
CA PRO A 36 15.93 -3.29 2.89
C PRO A 36 15.74 -1.76 2.91
N LYS A 37 15.04 -1.22 1.92
CA LYS A 37 14.76 0.22 1.82
C LYS A 37 13.57 0.66 2.69
N ILE A 38 12.75 -0.26 3.18
CA ILE A 38 11.68 0.06 4.12
C ILE A 38 12.28 0.30 5.50
N GLY A 39 12.14 1.52 6.01
CA GLY A 39 12.59 1.83 7.36
C GLY A 39 12.34 3.27 7.75
N GLY A 40 11.92 3.50 9.00
CA GLY A 40 11.59 4.83 9.50
C GLY A 40 10.13 5.23 9.25
N PHE A 41 9.76 6.44 9.71
CA PHE A 41 8.39 6.94 9.59
C PHE A 41 8.08 7.53 8.21
N GLY A 42 9.09 7.84 7.40
CA GLY A 42 8.93 8.38 6.06
C GLY A 42 9.83 7.66 5.07
N GLY A 43 9.26 7.29 3.92
CA GLY A 43 10.02 6.78 2.78
C GLY A 43 10.80 7.91 2.11
N MET A 44 12.08 7.67 1.77
CA MET A 44 12.93 8.62 1.07
C MET A 44 13.32 8.07 -0.28
N PHE A 45 13.11 8.86 -1.32
CA PHE A 45 13.45 8.50 -2.69
C PHE A 45 14.27 9.63 -3.33
N ASN A 46 15.40 9.28 -3.92
CA ASN A 46 16.21 10.27 -4.62
C ASN A 46 15.57 10.62 -5.96
N VAL A 47 15.36 11.91 -6.22
CA VAL A 47 14.87 12.35 -7.52
C VAL A 47 15.88 11.96 -8.59
N PRO A 48 15.49 11.21 -9.65
CA PRO A 48 16.38 10.83 -10.73
C PRO A 48 16.95 12.06 -11.45
N VAL A 49 18.17 11.94 -11.92
CA VAL A 49 18.82 12.97 -12.73
C VAL A 49 18.63 12.68 -14.23
N GLY A 50 18.83 13.69 -15.07
CA GLY A 50 18.76 13.53 -16.53
C GLY A 50 17.48 14.08 -17.14
N TYR A 51 16.50 14.49 -16.34
CA TYR A 51 15.32 15.21 -16.80
C TYR A 51 15.63 16.70 -16.94
N LYS A 52 15.05 17.34 -17.97
CA LYS A 52 15.22 18.79 -18.23
C LYS A 52 14.26 19.61 -17.37
N GLU A 53 12.99 19.23 -17.37
CA GLU A 53 11.90 19.88 -16.66
C GLU A 53 11.01 18.81 -16.01
N PRO A 54 11.51 18.13 -14.94
CA PRO A 54 10.84 16.96 -14.38
C PRO A 54 9.50 17.30 -13.74
N VAL A 55 8.50 16.50 -14.04
CA VAL A 55 7.16 16.55 -13.45
C VAL A 55 6.87 15.23 -12.76
N LEU A 56 6.45 15.27 -11.49
CA LEU A 56 5.97 14.10 -10.77
C LEU A 56 4.50 13.87 -11.08
N VAL A 57 4.17 12.63 -11.41
CA VAL A 57 2.80 12.15 -11.63
C VAL A 57 2.46 11.16 -10.54
N SER A 58 1.36 11.36 -9.85
CA SER A 58 0.93 10.46 -8.77
C SER A 58 -0.50 10.00 -9.00
N GLY A 59 -0.74 8.72 -8.75
CA GLY A 59 -2.05 8.09 -8.77
C GLY A 59 -2.33 7.36 -7.46
N ALA A 60 -3.59 7.24 -7.10
CA ALA A 60 -4.05 6.46 -5.96
C ALA A 60 -5.28 5.67 -6.38
N ASP A 61 -5.29 4.38 -6.10
CA ASP A 61 -6.39 3.49 -6.41
C ASP A 61 -6.50 2.35 -5.40
N GLY A 62 -7.62 1.66 -5.41
CA GLY A 62 -7.89 0.44 -4.65
C GLY A 62 -8.31 -0.71 -5.56
N VAL A 63 -8.31 -1.93 -5.05
CA VAL A 63 -8.73 -3.10 -5.83
C VAL A 63 -10.25 -3.30 -5.86
N GLY A 64 -10.98 -2.57 -5.02
CA GLY A 64 -12.44 -2.56 -5.00
C GLY A 64 -13.05 -3.95 -4.79
N THR A 65 -14.05 -4.28 -5.59
CA THR A 65 -14.84 -5.53 -5.45
C THR A 65 -14.07 -6.81 -5.76
N LYS A 66 -12.86 -6.76 -6.32
CA LYS A 66 -11.99 -7.93 -6.49
C LYS A 66 -11.68 -8.61 -5.15
N LEU A 67 -11.62 -7.86 -4.04
CA LEU A 67 -11.45 -8.42 -2.70
C LEU A 67 -12.58 -9.39 -2.30
N ASN A 68 -13.79 -9.20 -2.80
CA ASN A 68 -14.88 -10.15 -2.58
C ASN A 68 -14.59 -11.51 -3.22
N ILE A 69 -13.95 -11.52 -4.39
CA ILE A 69 -13.56 -12.76 -5.08
C ILE A 69 -12.48 -13.46 -4.26
N CYS A 70 -11.47 -12.74 -3.78
CA CYS A 70 -10.43 -13.29 -2.91
C CYS A 70 -11.02 -13.90 -1.63
N THR A 71 -11.99 -13.24 -1.02
CA THR A 71 -12.68 -13.74 0.18
C THR A 71 -13.46 -15.03 -0.12
N ILE A 72 -14.15 -15.10 -1.27
CA ILE A 72 -14.93 -16.29 -1.66
C ILE A 72 -14.01 -17.47 -2.01
N SER A 73 -12.92 -17.20 -2.74
CA SER A 73 -11.94 -18.23 -3.13
C SER A 73 -10.96 -18.60 -2.01
N ASN A 74 -10.89 -17.78 -0.97
CA ASN A 74 -9.85 -17.83 0.06
C ASN A 74 -8.42 -17.81 -0.53
N ASP A 75 -8.22 -17.01 -1.58
CA ASP A 75 -6.94 -16.83 -2.26
C ASP A 75 -6.65 -15.33 -2.41
N PHE A 76 -5.57 -14.88 -1.77
CA PHE A 76 -5.12 -13.49 -1.73
C PHE A 76 -3.75 -13.30 -2.41
N THR A 77 -3.21 -14.33 -3.03
CA THR A 77 -1.83 -14.36 -3.53
C THR A 77 -1.54 -13.41 -4.68
N THR A 78 -2.56 -13.00 -5.44
CA THR A 78 -2.41 -12.15 -6.64
C THR A 78 -2.99 -10.75 -6.49
N ILE A 79 -3.83 -10.52 -5.47
CA ILE A 79 -4.54 -9.23 -5.34
C ILE A 79 -3.59 -8.03 -5.10
N GLY A 80 -2.43 -8.28 -4.51
CA GLY A 80 -1.40 -7.25 -4.34
C GLY A 80 -0.80 -6.80 -5.66
N GLU A 81 -0.63 -7.70 -6.65
CA GLU A 81 -0.21 -7.32 -8.01
C GLU A 81 -1.26 -6.43 -8.68
N ASP A 82 -2.55 -6.78 -8.53
CA ASP A 82 -3.65 -5.97 -9.04
C ASP A 82 -3.64 -4.56 -8.46
N LEU A 83 -3.39 -4.42 -7.14
CA LEU A 83 -3.32 -3.12 -6.49
C LEU A 83 -2.23 -2.23 -7.11
N VAL A 84 -1.03 -2.79 -7.28
CA VAL A 84 0.08 -2.08 -7.91
C VAL A 84 -0.23 -1.74 -9.36
N ALA A 85 -0.76 -2.70 -10.13
CA ALA A 85 -1.09 -2.51 -11.54
C ALA A 85 -2.12 -1.40 -11.74
N MET A 86 -3.16 -1.32 -10.91
CA MET A 86 -4.19 -0.27 -11.03
C MET A 86 -3.57 1.12 -10.88
N CYS A 87 -2.71 1.32 -9.86
CA CYS A 87 -2.05 2.62 -9.66
C CYS A 87 -1.02 2.94 -10.74
N VAL A 88 -0.21 1.95 -11.16
CA VAL A 88 0.83 2.14 -12.18
C VAL A 88 0.22 2.46 -13.54
N ASN A 89 -0.85 1.77 -13.92
CA ASN A 89 -1.53 2.01 -15.19
C ASN A 89 -2.00 3.46 -15.33
N ASP A 90 -2.45 4.07 -14.24
CA ASP A 90 -2.88 5.48 -14.25
C ASP A 90 -1.74 6.42 -14.58
N ILE A 91 -0.57 6.26 -13.95
CA ILE A 91 0.55 7.18 -14.18
C ILE A 91 1.25 6.97 -15.51
N ILE A 92 1.32 5.72 -16.03
CA ILE A 92 1.94 5.48 -17.35
C ILE A 92 1.10 6.02 -18.49
N THR A 93 -0.23 6.16 -18.32
CA THR A 93 -1.08 6.84 -19.32
C THR A 93 -0.70 8.30 -19.51
N CYS A 94 -0.07 8.92 -18.50
CA CYS A 94 0.45 10.29 -18.57
C CYS A 94 1.88 10.36 -19.13
N GLY A 95 2.48 9.23 -19.55
CA GLY A 95 3.87 9.14 -20.03
C GLY A 95 4.90 9.02 -18.90
N ALA A 96 4.49 8.90 -17.65
CA ALA A 96 5.41 8.83 -16.52
C ALA A 96 6.05 7.45 -16.34
N SER A 97 7.34 7.46 -16.02
CA SER A 97 8.07 6.26 -15.56
C SER A 97 7.84 6.05 -14.07
N PRO A 98 7.40 4.87 -13.61
CA PRO A 98 7.18 4.58 -12.21
C PRO A 98 8.46 4.73 -11.38
N LEU A 99 8.37 5.29 -10.16
CA LEU A 99 9.49 5.47 -9.25
C LEU A 99 9.33 4.65 -7.96
N TYR A 100 8.24 4.87 -7.26
CA TYR A 100 7.96 4.19 -5.99
C TYR A 100 6.47 4.03 -5.72
N PHE A 101 6.20 3.10 -4.82
CA PHE A 101 4.86 2.74 -4.35
C PHE A 101 4.77 2.85 -2.83
N LEU A 102 3.60 3.24 -2.36
CA LEU A 102 3.19 3.15 -0.97
C LEU A 102 1.86 2.39 -0.91
N ASP A 103 1.69 1.53 0.09
CA ASP A 103 0.45 0.81 0.31
C ASP A 103 -0.24 1.23 1.60
N TYR A 104 -1.55 1.06 1.63
CA TYR A 104 -2.35 1.06 2.83
C TYR A 104 -3.19 -0.21 2.86
N LEU A 105 -3.04 -0.99 3.90
CA LEU A 105 -3.82 -2.21 4.12
C LEU A 105 -4.55 -2.11 5.46
N SER A 106 -5.86 -2.31 5.43
CA SER A 106 -6.71 -2.37 6.61
C SER A 106 -7.33 -3.76 6.73
N THR A 107 -7.26 -4.32 7.93
CA THR A 107 -7.76 -5.67 8.22
C THR A 107 -8.34 -5.77 9.62
N GLN A 108 -9.14 -6.80 9.90
CA GLN A 108 -9.59 -7.08 11.26
C GLN A 108 -8.44 -7.45 12.19
N ARG A 109 -7.49 -8.23 11.67
CA ARG A 109 -6.25 -8.64 12.36
C ARG A 109 -5.21 -9.08 11.34
N LEU A 110 -3.95 -9.04 11.75
CA LEU A 110 -2.85 -9.56 10.94
C LEU A 110 -2.91 -11.10 10.91
N ASP A 111 -3.01 -11.64 9.71
CA ASP A 111 -3.03 -13.07 9.43
C ASP A 111 -2.17 -13.43 8.21
N ASN A 112 -2.19 -14.71 7.80
CA ASN A 112 -1.39 -15.17 6.66
C ASN A 112 -1.79 -14.51 5.33
N ASN A 113 -3.07 -14.14 5.17
CA ASN A 113 -3.53 -13.47 3.95
C ASN A 113 -2.88 -12.10 3.77
N VAL A 114 -2.60 -11.40 4.86
CA VAL A 114 -1.84 -10.13 4.82
C VAL A 114 -0.45 -10.35 4.24
N ALA A 115 0.22 -11.45 4.62
CA ALA A 115 1.54 -11.79 4.07
C ALA A 115 1.45 -12.13 2.56
N ASP A 116 0.43 -12.86 2.13
CA ASP A 116 0.20 -13.18 0.72
C ASP A 116 -0.07 -11.93 -0.11
N ILE A 117 -0.91 -11.02 0.39
CA ILE A 117 -1.17 -9.70 -0.22
C ILE A 117 0.14 -8.94 -0.42
N MET A 118 0.98 -8.85 0.62
CA MET A 118 2.24 -8.10 0.54
C MET A 118 3.26 -8.74 -0.39
N VAL A 119 3.28 -10.07 -0.52
CA VAL A 119 4.08 -10.76 -1.55
C VAL A 119 3.63 -10.35 -2.94
N GLY A 120 2.32 -10.27 -3.18
CA GLY A 120 1.75 -9.76 -4.43
C GLY A 120 2.14 -8.29 -4.70
N VAL A 121 2.07 -7.42 -3.69
CA VAL A 121 2.50 -6.01 -3.82
C VAL A 121 3.98 -5.92 -4.23
N LEU A 122 4.86 -6.68 -3.56
CA LEU A 122 6.28 -6.72 -3.89
C LEU A 122 6.52 -7.16 -5.33
N ARG A 123 5.83 -8.21 -5.77
CA ARG A 123 5.94 -8.72 -7.14
C ARG A 123 5.43 -7.70 -8.15
N GLY A 124 4.31 -7.02 -7.88
CA GLY A 124 3.81 -5.94 -8.72
C GLY A 124 4.81 -4.80 -8.86
N CYS A 125 5.44 -4.39 -7.76
CA CYS A 125 6.50 -3.38 -7.78
C CYS A 125 7.72 -3.83 -8.60
N GLU A 126 8.15 -5.10 -8.47
CA GLU A 126 9.24 -5.67 -9.27
C GLU A 126 8.90 -5.65 -10.77
N ILE A 127 7.70 -6.08 -11.16
CA ILE A 127 7.22 -6.04 -12.56
C ILE A 127 7.22 -4.62 -13.10
N ALA A 128 6.77 -3.64 -12.31
CA ALA A 128 6.72 -2.24 -12.70
C ALA A 128 8.09 -1.53 -12.64
N GLY A 129 9.12 -2.19 -12.13
CA GLY A 129 10.47 -1.62 -12.00
C GLY A 129 10.57 -0.48 -10.99
N MET A 130 9.75 -0.51 -9.93
CA MET A 130 9.71 0.52 -8.89
C MET A 130 9.96 -0.02 -7.48
N ASP A 131 10.31 0.88 -6.56
CA ASP A 131 10.53 0.53 -5.16
C ASP A 131 9.23 0.56 -4.36
N LEU A 132 8.98 -0.47 -3.54
CA LEU A 132 8.06 -0.33 -2.41
C LEU A 132 8.78 0.48 -1.34
N LEU A 133 8.34 1.72 -1.12
CA LEU A 133 9.05 2.70 -0.28
C LEU A 133 8.56 2.68 1.16
N GLY A 134 7.36 2.19 1.40
CA GLY A 134 6.72 2.12 2.70
C GLY A 134 5.23 1.90 2.55
N GLY A 135 4.52 2.02 3.65
CA GLY A 135 3.08 1.87 3.70
C GLY A 135 2.58 1.87 5.13
N GLU A 136 1.33 1.47 5.31
CA GLU A 136 0.68 1.35 6.61
C GLU A 136 -0.23 0.12 6.63
N THR A 137 -0.14 -0.66 7.70
CA THR A 137 -1.07 -1.76 7.95
C THR A 137 -1.84 -1.49 9.24
N ALA A 138 -3.14 -1.30 9.12
CA ALA A 138 -4.02 -0.95 10.22
C ALA A 138 -4.91 -2.14 10.65
N GLU A 139 -4.93 -2.44 11.96
CA GLU A 139 -5.87 -3.39 12.53
C GLU A 139 -7.12 -2.67 13.02
N HIS A 140 -8.28 -3.08 12.50
CA HIS A 140 -9.60 -2.58 12.91
C HIS A 140 -10.49 -3.73 13.36
N PRO A 141 -10.63 -4.00 14.66
CA PRO A 141 -11.34 -5.18 15.19
C PRO A 141 -12.81 -5.31 14.75
N ARG A 142 -13.42 -4.22 14.28
CA ARG A 142 -14.80 -4.21 13.77
C ARG A 142 -14.91 -4.28 12.26
N GLN A 143 -13.79 -4.30 11.55
CA GLN A 143 -13.76 -4.46 10.11
C GLN A 143 -14.00 -5.94 9.76
N LEU A 144 -14.93 -6.21 8.84
CA LEU A 144 -15.28 -7.57 8.46
C LEU A 144 -14.45 -8.09 7.27
N HIS A 145 -13.80 -7.19 6.53
CA HIS A 145 -13.11 -7.49 5.28
C HIS A 145 -11.78 -6.74 5.22
N TYR A 146 -10.87 -7.22 4.36
CA TYR A 146 -9.69 -6.46 3.98
C TYR A 146 -10.11 -5.23 3.17
N ASP A 147 -9.35 -4.15 3.34
CA ASP A 147 -9.42 -2.99 2.46
C ASP A 147 -8.01 -2.53 2.14
N MET A 148 -7.77 -2.12 0.90
CA MET A 148 -6.43 -1.77 0.45
C MET A 148 -6.49 -0.62 -0.55
N ALA A 149 -5.52 0.28 -0.39
CA ALA A 149 -5.25 1.36 -1.32
C ALA A 149 -3.76 1.42 -1.64
N GLY A 150 -3.46 1.76 -2.89
CA GLY A 150 -2.10 1.98 -3.35
C GLY A 150 -1.91 3.43 -3.76
N PHE A 151 -0.67 3.89 -3.62
CA PHE A 151 -0.24 5.23 -4.01
C PHE A 151 1.05 5.09 -4.81
N CYS A 152 1.01 5.43 -6.09
CA CYS A 152 2.13 5.34 -6.99
C CYS A 152 2.61 6.73 -7.38
N THR A 153 3.93 6.93 -7.47
CA THR A 153 4.52 8.15 -8.01
C THR A 153 5.51 7.78 -9.09
N GLY A 154 5.43 8.49 -10.20
CA GLY A 154 6.34 8.41 -11.33
C GLY A 154 6.85 9.78 -11.74
N ILE A 155 7.69 9.83 -12.76
CA ILE A 155 8.34 11.03 -13.28
C ILE A 155 8.29 11.05 -14.81
N VAL A 156 8.12 12.24 -15.36
CA VAL A 156 8.14 12.49 -16.82
C VAL A 156 8.74 13.86 -17.09
N ASP A 157 9.40 14.06 -18.21
CA ASP A 157 9.71 15.42 -18.65
C ASP A 157 8.44 16.14 -19.11
N LYS A 158 8.32 17.43 -18.80
CA LYS A 158 7.14 18.22 -19.10
C LYS A 158 6.74 18.18 -20.58
N GLU A 159 7.73 18.14 -21.48
CA GLU A 159 7.51 18.06 -22.92
C GLU A 159 6.96 16.69 -23.38
N ASP A 160 7.13 15.64 -22.55
CA ASP A 160 6.73 14.27 -22.86
C ASP A 160 5.39 13.87 -22.18
N ILE A 161 4.73 14.81 -21.49
CA ILE A 161 3.45 14.52 -20.84
C ILE A 161 2.39 14.17 -21.88
N ILE A 162 1.74 13.03 -21.65
CA ILE A 162 0.58 12.59 -22.43
C ILE A 162 -0.68 13.07 -21.70
N ASP A 163 -1.36 14.08 -22.25
CA ASP A 163 -2.58 14.68 -21.67
C ASP A 163 -3.82 14.56 -22.57
N GLY A 164 -3.69 13.84 -23.69
CA GLY A 164 -4.77 13.66 -24.66
C GLY A 164 -4.96 14.83 -25.64
N SER A 165 -4.22 15.92 -25.51
CA SER A 165 -4.37 17.11 -26.40
C SER A 165 -3.92 16.84 -27.84
N ALA A 166 -3.15 15.78 -28.08
CA ALA A 166 -2.62 15.37 -29.38
C ALA A 166 -3.43 14.25 -30.08
N ILE A 167 -4.61 13.90 -29.54
CA ILE A 167 -5.49 12.86 -30.10
C ILE A 167 -6.46 13.48 -31.12
#